data_b157ccb793742277267afa7de487bf92
#
_entry.id   b157ccb793742277267afa7de487bf92
#
_cell.length_a   1.000
_cell.length_b   1.000
_cell.length_c   1.000
_cell.angle_alpha   90.00
_cell.angle_beta   90.00
_cell.angle_gamma   90.00
#
_symmetry.space_group_name_H-M   'P 1'
#
loop_
_entity.id
_entity.type
_entity.pdbx_description
1 polymer ?
#
loop_
_entity_poly.entity_id
_entity_poly.type
_entity_poly.pdbx_seq_one_letter_code
_entity_poly.pdbx_strand_id
1 'polypeptide(L)'
;ELMPYIESNYPTASYVIFIGHSVVGLTVVNTLMYHPELFNAYVSLDGALWWNNQHIVTEAKMILANKNYNGKTLFMALANRLERGMDTLEVQKDTTEGTKLIRSNLEFIKDIFKNKTNQLRFQHKYYENDDHSSVRLIGEYDALRFIFDYYKLKIYNSELEVPNFKLDSLFITHYHQVSERIGFLIKPDENQVNGLGYYMMSQKQFILTRICHQRA
;
A
#
# COMPACT_ATOMS: atom_id res chain seq x y z
N GLU A 1 21.56 -9.22 -7.15
CA GLU A 1 22.91 -8.79 -6.68
C GLU A 1 22.85 -7.54 -5.79
N LEU A 2 22.02 -6.51 -6.11
CA LEU A 2 21.96 -5.28 -5.31
C LEU A 2 21.32 -5.50 -3.92
N MET A 3 20.16 -6.17 -3.85
CA MET A 3 19.47 -6.38 -2.56
C MET A 3 20.35 -7.13 -1.54
N PRO A 4 20.97 -8.29 -1.86
CA PRO A 4 21.83 -8.96 -0.92
C PRO A 4 23.05 -8.11 -0.49
N TYR A 5 23.57 -7.27 -1.38
CA TYR A 5 24.64 -6.34 -1.02
C TYR A 5 24.17 -5.29 0.00
N ILE A 6 23.01 -4.68 -0.22
CA ILE A 6 22.45 -3.69 0.71
C ILE A 6 22.16 -4.34 2.06
N GLU A 7 21.51 -5.51 2.08
CA GLU A 7 21.15 -6.24 3.30
C GLU A 7 22.37 -6.66 4.13
N SER A 8 23.49 -6.98 3.46
CA SER A 8 24.72 -7.37 4.15
C SER A 8 25.57 -6.20 4.67
N ASN A 9 25.36 -4.99 4.14
CA ASN A 9 26.22 -3.84 4.48
C ASN A 9 25.50 -2.73 5.26
N TYR A 10 24.15 -2.75 5.31
CA TYR A 10 23.35 -1.70 5.94
C TYR A 10 22.25 -2.30 6.81
N PRO A 11 21.86 -1.63 7.91
CA PRO A 11 20.70 -2.05 8.70
C PRO A 11 19.42 -1.81 7.88
N THR A 12 18.83 -2.89 7.40
CA THR A 12 17.59 -2.85 6.61
C THR A 12 16.45 -3.49 7.37
N ALA A 13 15.22 -3.04 7.06
CA ALA A 13 14.00 -3.69 7.52
C ALA A 13 13.65 -4.86 6.59
N SER A 14 12.97 -5.88 7.13
CA SER A 14 12.47 -7.01 6.33
C SER A 14 11.27 -6.66 5.44
N TYR A 15 10.61 -5.53 5.70
CA TYR A 15 9.51 -5.04 4.85
C TYR A 15 10.07 -4.21 3.70
N VAL A 16 10.00 -4.75 2.49
CA VAL A 16 10.60 -4.15 1.29
C VAL A 16 9.51 -3.72 0.31
N ILE A 17 9.65 -2.49 -0.22
CA ILE A 17 8.72 -1.89 -1.18
C ILE A 17 9.44 -1.69 -2.50
N PHE A 18 8.81 -2.10 -3.60
CA PHE A 18 9.28 -1.79 -4.95
C PHE A 18 8.45 -0.67 -5.56
N ILE A 19 9.05 0.49 -5.77
CA ILE A 19 8.41 1.66 -6.37
C ILE A 19 9.03 1.91 -7.74
N GLY A 20 8.20 2.14 -8.75
CA GLY A 20 8.67 2.44 -10.09
C GLY A 20 7.72 3.32 -10.89
N HIS A 21 8.31 4.19 -11.72
CA HIS A 21 7.60 5.10 -12.60
C HIS A 21 7.78 4.68 -14.06
N SER A 22 6.74 4.84 -14.89
CA SER A 22 6.81 4.61 -16.34
C SER A 22 7.26 3.18 -16.69
N VAL A 23 8.38 2.98 -17.36
CA VAL A 23 8.93 1.65 -17.69
C VAL A 23 9.30 0.87 -16.43
N VAL A 24 9.81 1.52 -15.38
CA VAL A 24 10.05 0.86 -14.11
C VAL A 24 8.72 0.50 -13.42
N GLY A 25 7.65 1.27 -13.63
CA GLY A 25 6.30 0.92 -13.19
C GLY A 25 5.75 -0.37 -13.87
N LEU A 26 6.08 -0.59 -15.14
CA LEU A 26 5.86 -1.89 -15.81
C LEU A 26 6.67 -3.00 -15.13
N THR A 27 7.94 -2.75 -14.81
CA THR A 27 8.79 -3.73 -14.12
C THR A 27 8.23 -4.11 -12.74
N VAL A 28 7.68 -3.14 -12.00
CA VAL A 28 6.99 -3.38 -10.71
C VAL A 28 5.84 -4.38 -10.90
N VAL A 29 4.96 -4.13 -11.88
CA VAL A 29 3.82 -5.01 -12.16
C VAL A 29 4.29 -6.39 -12.61
N ASN A 30 5.28 -6.46 -13.48
CA ASN A 30 5.88 -7.70 -13.93
C ASN A 30 6.45 -8.52 -12.76
N THR A 31 7.17 -7.86 -11.85
CA THR A 31 7.74 -8.51 -10.68
C THR A 31 6.65 -9.04 -9.75
N LEU A 32 5.60 -8.26 -9.49
CA LEU A 32 4.45 -8.75 -8.72
C LEU A 32 3.83 -10.00 -9.35
N MET A 33 3.67 -10.02 -10.67
CA MET A 33 3.01 -11.13 -11.35
C MET A 33 3.85 -12.42 -11.34
N TYR A 34 5.16 -12.31 -11.56
CA TYR A 34 6.03 -13.49 -11.72
C TYR A 34 6.80 -13.84 -10.45
N HIS A 35 7.20 -12.86 -9.67
CA HIS A 35 8.06 -12.97 -8.49
C HIS A 35 7.49 -12.22 -7.28
N PRO A 36 6.25 -12.52 -6.84
CA PRO A 36 5.61 -11.80 -5.74
C PRO A 36 6.32 -12.00 -4.39
N GLU A 37 7.20 -12.99 -4.28
CA GLU A 37 7.99 -13.26 -3.08
C GLU A 37 9.04 -12.19 -2.78
N LEU A 38 9.52 -11.44 -3.79
CA LEU A 38 10.66 -10.53 -3.66
C LEU A 38 10.36 -9.28 -2.82
N PHE A 39 9.10 -8.80 -2.82
CA PHE A 39 8.72 -7.57 -2.12
C PHE A 39 7.41 -7.77 -1.35
N ASN A 40 7.20 -6.94 -0.33
CA ASN A 40 5.96 -6.91 0.44
C ASN A 40 4.91 -6.01 -0.22
N ALA A 41 5.35 -4.89 -0.80
CA ALA A 41 4.49 -3.95 -1.48
C ALA A 41 5.09 -3.48 -2.82
N TYR A 42 4.21 -3.15 -3.73
CA TYR A 42 4.48 -2.78 -5.11
C TYR A 42 3.77 -1.47 -5.42
N VAL A 43 4.49 -0.50 -6.01
CA VAL A 43 3.93 0.80 -6.37
C VAL A 43 4.28 1.11 -7.82
N SER A 44 3.28 1.08 -8.69
CA SER A 44 3.41 1.44 -10.10
C SER A 44 2.87 2.84 -10.33
N LEU A 45 3.76 3.77 -10.66
CA LEU A 45 3.42 5.18 -10.92
C LEU A 45 3.37 5.39 -12.43
N ASP A 46 2.18 5.56 -12.96
CA ASP A 46 1.87 5.73 -14.38
C ASP A 46 2.63 4.75 -15.28
N GLY A 47 2.53 3.45 -14.93
CA GLY A 47 3.31 2.37 -15.52
C GLY A 47 3.08 2.20 -17.02
N ALA A 48 4.15 1.93 -17.78
CA ALA A 48 4.11 1.75 -19.23
C ALA A 48 3.54 0.37 -19.65
N LEU A 49 2.35 -0.01 -19.13
CA LEU A 49 1.76 -1.35 -19.37
C LEU A 49 1.36 -1.59 -20.84
N TRP A 50 1.34 -0.53 -21.67
CA TRP A 50 1.14 -0.61 -23.11
C TRP A 50 2.32 -1.24 -23.87
N TRP A 51 3.49 -1.36 -23.22
CA TRP A 51 4.71 -1.87 -23.86
C TRP A 51 4.53 -3.28 -24.40
N ASN A 52 5.23 -3.59 -25.50
CA ASN A 52 5.20 -4.89 -26.16
C ASN A 52 3.77 -5.37 -26.44
N ASN A 53 2.97 -4.53 -27.11
CA ASN A 53 1.56 -4.82 -27.44
C ASN A 53 0.71 -5.23 -26.22
N GLN A 54 0.93 -4.59 -25.07
CA GLN A 54 0.21 -4.89 -23.83
C GLN A 54 0.37 -6.34 -23.35
N HIS A 55 1.52 -6.94 -23.63
CA HIS A 55 1.80 -8.32 -23.25
C HIS A 55 1.48 -8.62 -21.79
N ILE A 56 1.97 -7.74 -20.89
CA ILE A 56 1.73 -7.89 -19.43
C ILE A 56 0.23 -7.86 -19.06
N VAL A 57 -0.57 -7.04 -19.74
CA VAL A 57 -2.02 -6.93 -19.51
C VAL A 57 -2.72 -8.20 -20.01
N THR A 58 -2.28 -8.73 -21.14
CA THR A 58 -2.83 -9.98 -21.70
C THR A 58 -2.58 -11.15 -20.76
N GLU A 59 -1.38 -11.30 -20.24
CA GLU A 59 -1.01 -12.38 -19.32
C GLU A 59 -1.65 -12.24 -17.95
N ALA A 60 -1.92 -11.01 -17.50
CA ALA A 60 -2.54 -10.74 -16.21
C ALA A 60 -3.86 -11.51 -16.04
N LYS A 61 -4.65 -11.67 -17.09
CA LYS A 61 -5.93 -12.40 -17.06
C LYS A 61 -5.80 -13.80 -16.51
N MET A 62 -4.75 -14.53 -16.90
CA MET A 62 -4.50 -15.88 -16.42
C MET A 62 -3.73 -15.91 -15.10
N ILE A 63 -2.70 -15.06 -14.96
CA ILE A 63 -1.80 -15.09 -13.80
C ILE A 63 -2.54 -14.66 -12.55
N LEU A 64 -3.32 -13.56 -12.61
CA LEU A 64 -4.09 -13.05 -11.46
C LEU A 64 -5.19 -14.01 -10.99
N ALA A 65 -5.72 -14.81 -11.90
CA ALA A 65 -6.75 -15.81 -11.58
C ALA A 65 -6.19 -17.04 -10.86
N ASN A 66 -4.92 -17.39 -11.11
CA ASN A 66 -4.32 -18.65 -10.67
C ASN A 66 -3.29 -18.49 -9.53
N LYS A 67 -2.94 -17.25 -9.15
CA LYS A 67 -1.94 -16.98 -8.12
C LYS A 67 -2.58 -16.41 -6.86
N ASN A 68 -2.06 -16.82 -5.71
CA ASN A 68 -2.44 -16.22 -4.42
C ASN A 68 -1.42 -15.13 -4.04
N TYR A 69 -1.92 -13.94 -3.74
CA TYR A 69 -1.13 -12.76 -3.35
C TYR A 69 -1.35 -12.37 -1.88
N ASN A 70 -1.69 -13.33 -1.03
CA ASN A 70 -1.87 -13.06 0.39
C ASN A 70 -0.63 -12.35 0.98
N GLY A 71 -0.88 -11.30 1.75
CA GLY A 71 0.18 -10.46 2.33
C GLY A 71 0.87 -9.51 1.35
N LYS A 72 0.48 -9.49 0.06
CA LYS A 72 1.03 -8.56 -0.95
C LYS A 72 0.12 -7.36 -1.15
N THR A 73 0.75 -6.21 -1.40
CA THR A 73 0.03 -4.95 -1.63
C THR A 73 0.47 -4.36 -2.97
N LEU A 74 -0.48 -3.88 -3.76
CA LEU A 74 -0.22 -3.10 -4.98
C LEU A 74 -0.95 -1.77 -4.91
N PHE A 75 -0.24 -0.69 -5.19
CA PHE A 75 -0.81 0.62 -5.47
C PHE A 75 -0.46 1.06 -6.89
N MET A 76 -1.46 1.58 -7.61
CA MET A 76 -1.25 2.15 -8.94
C MET A 76 -1.70 3.61 -8.98
N ALA A 77 -0.77 4.51 -9.32
CA ALA A 77 -1.07 5.90 -9.63
C ALA A 77 -1.23 6.06 -11.14
N LEU A 78 -2.29 6.73 -11.59
CA LEU A 78 -2.56 7.04 -12.99
C LEU A 78 -2.56 8.54 -13.18
N ALA A 79 -1.67 9.03 -14.06
CA ALA A 79 -1.65 10.43 -14.47
C ALA A 79 -2.79 10.77 -15.42
N ASN A 80 -3.12 12.06 -15.54
CA ASN A 80 -4.05 12.52 -16.54
C ASN A 80 -3.43 12.44 -17.93
N ARG A 81 -3.91 11.47 -18.70
CA ARG A 81 -3.57 11.21 -20.10
C ARG A 81 -4.82 11.20 -20.98
N LEU A 82 -5.85 11.89 -20.54
CA LEU A 82 -7.10 11.99 -21.28
C LEU A 82 -6.99 13.08 -22.35
N GLU A 83 -7.59 12.83 -23.51
CA GLU A 83 -7.82 13.87 -24.49
C GLU A 83 -8.92 14.82 -24.00
N ARG A 84 -8.93 16.02 -24.53
CA ARG A 84 -9.85 17.08 -24.11
C ARG A 84 -11.32 16.62 -24.22
N GLY A 85 -12.03 16.65 -23.11
CA GLY A 85 -13.45 16.29 -23.03
C GLY A 85 -13.71 14.80 -22.80
N MET A 86 -12.67 13.98 -22.68
CA MET A 86 -12.83 12.57 -22.29
C MET A 86 -12.83 12.38 -20.77
N ASP A 87 -13.53 11.35 -20.33
CA ASP A 87 -13.43 10.82 -18.98
C ASP A 87 -12.78 9.42 -18.98
N THR A 88 -12.61 8.83 -17.80
CA THR A 88 -12.00 7.49 -17.64
C THR A 88 -12.85 6.34 -18.19
N LEU A 89 -14.11 6.57 -18.52
CA LEU A 89 -14.99 5.58 -19.17
C LEU A 89 -14.90 5.72 -20.69
N GLU A 90 -14.93 6.93 -21.20
CA GLU A 90 -14.85 7.22 -22.63
C GLU A 90 -13.51 6.84 -23.21
N VAL A 91 -12.40 7.10 -22.50
CA VAL A 91 -11.06 6.76 -22.94
C VAL A 91 -10.87 5.25 -23.18
N GLN A 92 -11.61 4.40 -22.49
CA GLN A 92 -11.54 2.95 -22.72
C GLN A 92 -12.02 2.51 -24.10
N LYS A 93 -12.79 3.35 -24.80
CA LYS A 93 -13.27 3.11 -26.16
C LYS A 93 -12.36 3.72 -27.22
N ASP A 94 -11.43 4.59 -26.81
CA ASP A 94 -10.50 5.25 -27.71
C ASP A 94 -9.45 4.26 -28.25
N THR A 95 -8.98 4.52 -29.44
CA THR A 95 -7.98 3.65 -30.15
C THR A 95 -6.71 4.39 -30.51
N THR A 96 -6.61 5.69 -30.15
CA THR A 96 -5.44 6.52 -30.48
C THR A 96 -4.21 6.14 -29.66
N GLU A 97 -3.04 6.45 -30.18
CA GLU A 97 -1.76 6.21 -29.46
C GLU A 97 -1.62 7.11 -28.22
N GLY A 98 -2.20 8.33 -28.25
CA GLY A 98 -2.12 9.30 -27.15
C GLY A 98 -2.66 8.77 -25.83
N THR A 99 -3.71 7.98 -25.88
CA THR A 99 -4.38 7.43 -24.68
C THR A 99 -3.97 5.98 -24.34
N LYS A 100 -3.08 5.38 -25.13
CA LYS A 100 -2.70 3.96 -25.00
C LYS A 100 -2.15 3.61 -23.61
N LEU A 101 -1.40 4.53 -23.00
CA LEU A 101 -0.83 4.31 -21.66
C LEU A 101 -1.94 4.20 -20.60
N ILE A 102 -2.86 5.16 -20.56
CA ILE A 102 -3.94 5.12 -19.56
C ILE A 102 -4.89 3.96 -19.81
N ARG A 103 -5.21 3.64 -21.07
CA ARG A 103 -6.08 2.51 -21.43
C ARG A 103 -5.53 1.17 -20.94
N SER A 104 -4.24 0.92 -21.15
CA SER A 104 -3.59 -0.33 -20.72
C SER A 104 -3.58 -0.47 -19.19
N ASN A 105 -3.36 0.63 -18.47
CA ASN A 105 -3.45 0.63 -17.01
C ASN A 105 -4.89 0.36 -16.53
N LEU A 106 -5.90 0.99 -17.12
CA LEU A 106 -7.30 0.77 -16.78
C LEU A 106 -7.75 -0.67 -17.07
N GLU A 107 -7.29 -1.27 -18.17
CA GLU A 107 -7.58 -2.67 -18.49
C GLU A 107 -6.96 -3.62 -17.46
N PHE A 108 -5.71 -3.41 -17.08
CA PHE A 108 -5.05 -4.19 -16.03
C PHE A 108 -5.79 -4.08 -14.68
N ILE A 109 -6.18 -2.87 -14.28
CA ILE A 109 -6.96 -2.62 -13.07
C ILE A 109 -8.29 -3.38 -13.10
N LYS A 110 -8.98 -3.37 -14.23
CA LYS A 110 -10.22 -4.13 -14.42
C LYS A 110 -10.02 -5.63 -14.22
N ASP A 111 -8.90 -6.18 -14.67
CA ASP A 111 -8.59 -7.60 -14.49
C ASP A 111 -8.25 -7.92 -13.02
N ILE A 112 -7.61 -7.02 -12.28
CA ILE A 112 -7.45 -7.17 -10.82
C ILE A 112 -8.82 -7.25 -10.13
N PHE A 113 -9.75 -6.33 -10.46
CA PHE A 113 -11.08 -6.34 -9.85
C PHE A 113 -11.92 -7.57 -10.15
N LYS A 114 -11.69 -8.25 -11.27
CA LYS A 114 -12.33 -9.53 -11.57
C LYS A 114 -11.80 -10.68 -10.69
N ASN A 115 -10.55 -10.59 -10.24
CA ASN A 115 -9.84 -11.63 -9.52
C ASN A 115 -9.66 -11.32 -8.02
N LYS A 116 -10.67 -10.75 -7.36
CA LYS A 116 -10.64 -10.35 -5.94
C LYS A 116 -10.33 -11.48 -4.95
N THR A 117 -10.54 -12.73 -5.36
CA THR A 117 -10.28 -13.93 -4.54
C THR A 117 -8.79 -14.25 -4.39
N ASN A 118 -7.91 -13.61 -5.16
CA ASN A 118 -6.47 -13.83 -5.10
C ASN A 118 -5.77 -13.18 -3.90
N GLN A 119 -6.51 -12.49 -3.03
CA GLN A 119 -6.06 -11.87 -1.78
C GLN A 119 -5.04 -10.72 -1.96
N LEU A 120 -4.88 -10.19 -3.17
CA LEU A 120 -4.08 -8.99 -3.38
C LEU A 120 -4.74 -7.77 -2.72
N ARG A 121 -4.03 -7.12 -1.82
CA ARG A 121 -4.46 -5.83 -1.29
C ARG A 121 -4.18 -4.75 -2.31
N PHE A 122 -5.21 -4.23 -2.95
CA PHE A 122 -5.07 -3.36 -4.12
C PHE A 122 -5.81 -2.03 -3.96
N GLN A 123 -5.15 -0.94 -4.36
CA GLN A 123 -5.75 0.36 -4.58
C GLN A 123 -5.14 1.02 -5.82
N HIS A 124 -5.95 1.79 -6.53
CA HIS A 124 -5.48 2.71 -7.56
C HIS A 124 -6.08 4.09 -7.36
N LYS A 125 -5.41 5.10 -7.92
CA LYS A 125 -5.92 6.47 -7.93
C LYS A 125 -5.56 7.17 -9.24
N TYR A 126 -6.55 7.81 -9.83
CA TYR A 126 -6.37 8.70 -10.97
C TYR A 126 -6.16 10.12 -10.45
N TYR A 127 -5.17 10.82 -11.00
CA TYR A 127 -4.77 12.17 -10.61
C TYR A 127 -5.09 13.13 -11.76
N GLU A 128 -6.22 13.77 -11.66
CA GLU A 128 -6.77 14.65 -12.69
C GLU A 128 -5.85 15.85 -13.01
N ASN A 129 -5.16 16.36 -12.00
CA ASN A 129 -4.31 17.55 -12.08
C ASN A 129 -2.82 17.25 -12.31
N ASP A 130 -2.46 15.98 -12.48
CA ASP A 130 -1.07 15.56 -12.63
C ASP A 130 -0.81 14.88 -13.96
N ASP A 131 0.28 15.28 -14.59
CA ASP A 131 0.81 14.64 -15.79
C ASP A 131 1.74 13.46 -15.45
N HIS A 132 2.30 12.85 -16.49
CA HIS A 132 3.25 11.74 -16.35
C HIS A 132 4.45 12.05 -15.46
N SER A 133 4.90 13.26 -15.42
CA SER A 133 6.08 13.68 -14.66
C SER A 133 5.74 14.07 -13.24
N SER A 134 4.64 14.77 -13.01
CA SER A 134 4.25 15.29 -11.69
C SER A 134 3.59 14.24 -10.80
N VAL A 135 2.90 13.23 -11.36
CA VAL A 135 2.21 12.19 -10.61
C VAL A 135 3.10 11.40 -9.66
N ARG A 136 4.41 11.39 -9.89
CA ARG A 136 5.37 10.63 -9.09
C ARG A 136 5.28 10.97 -7.61
N LEU A 137 5.43 12.24 -7.25
CA LEU A 137 5.49 12.68 -5.86
C LEU A 137 4.18 12.40 -5.11
N ILE A 138 3.06 12.82 -5.69
CA ILE A 138 1.75 12.63 -5.05
C ILE A 138 1.33 11.17 -5.04
N GLY A 139 1.68 10.42 -6.07
CA GLY A 139 1.42 8.98 -6.16
C GLY A 139 2.21 8.19 -5.13
N GLU A 140 3.50 8.50 -4.91
CA GLU A 140 4.30 7.89 -3.83
C GLU A 140 3.74 8.21 -2.45
N TYR A 141 3.38 9.46 -2.21
CA TYR A 141 2.80 9.87 -0.93
C TYR A 141 1.50 9.10 -0.61
N ASP A 142 0.58 9.02 -1.56
CA ASP A 142 -0.68 8.29 -1.37
C ASP A 142 -0.45 6.77 -1.28
N ALA A 143 0.51 6.22 -2.03
CA ALA A 143 0.91 4.83 -1.94
C ALA A 143 1.40 4.47 -0.53
N LEU A 144 2.30 5.26 0.05
CA LEU A 144 2.81 5.03 1.40
C LEU A 144 1.69 5.14 2.45
N ARG A 145 0.78 6.10 2.32
CA ARG A 145 -0.40 6.21 3.19
C ARG A 145 -1.30 4.99 3.09
N PHE A 146 -1.48 4.44 1.90
CA PHE A 146 -2.25 3.21 1.71
C PHE A 146 -1.51 2.00 2.28
N ILE A 147 -0.23 1.81 1.95
CA ILE A 147 0.57 0.67 2.41
C ILE A 147 0.60 0.60 3.94
N PHE A 148 0.78 1.73 4.61
CA PHE A 148 0.94 1.85 6.06
C PHE A 148 -0.31 2.40 6.79
N ASP A 149 -1.51 2.28 6.24
CA ASP A 149 -2.74 2.77 6.87
C ASP A 149 -3.03 2.11 8.24
N TYR A 150 -2.51 0.91 8.43
CA TYR A 150 -2.58 0.13 9.66
C TYR A 150 -1.53 0.52 10.72
N TYR A 151 -0.50 1.30 10.36
CA TYR A 151 0.65 1.57 11.24
C TYR A 151 0.26 2.43 12.44
N LYS A 152 -0.59 3.43 12.23
CA LYS A 152 -1.01 4.34 13.29
C LYS A 152 -2.23 3.80 14.03
N LEU A 153 -2.10 3.58 15.33
CA LEU A 153 -3.24 3.27 16.19
C LEU A 153 -4.21 4.46 16.21
N LYS A 154 -5.44 4.21 15.81
CA LYS A 154 -6.55 5.18 15.89
C LYS A 154 -7.41 4.83 17.09
N ILE A 155 -7.60 5.80 17.97
CA ILE A 155 -8.47 5.68 19.14
C ILE A 155 -9.48 6.82 19.06
N TYR A 156 -10.74 6.49 19.13
CA TYR A 156 -11.83 7.47 19.10
C TYR A 156 -12.31 7.78 20.51
N ASN A 157 -12.69 9.03 20.78
CA ASN A 157 -13.20 9.43 22.10
C ASN A 157 -14.41 8.57 22.53
N SER A 158 -15.28 8.23 21.58
CA SER A 158 -16.43 7.33 21.84
C SER A 158 -16.04 5.94 22.35
N GLU A 159 -14.87 5.44 21.99
CA GLU A 159 -14.36 4.15 22.49
C GLU A 159 -13.88 4.27 23.93
N LEU A 160 -13.24 5.40 24.25
CA LEU A 160 -12.73 5.68 25.59
C LEU A 160 -13.87 5.90 26.62
N GLU A 161 -15.06 6.28 26.18
CA GLU A 161 -16.25 6.47 26.99
C GLU A 161 -16.98 5.15 27.31
N VAL A 162 -16.62 4.06 26.62
CA VAL A 162 -17.23 2.73 26.86
C VAL A 162 -16.78 2.20 28.22
N PRO A 163 -17.70 1.83 29.13
CA PRO A 163 -17.35 1.24 30.43
C PRO A 163 -16.47 -0.01 30.24
N ASN A 164 -15.37 -0.10 31.00
CA ASN A 164 -14.40 -1.21 30.94
C ASN A 164 -13.70 -1.38 29.58
N PHE A 165 -13.58 -0.34 28.77
CA PHE A 165 -12.79 -0.39 27.55
C PHE A 165 -11.35 -0.81 27.84
N LYS A 166 -10.90 -1.88 27.18
CA LYS A 166 -9.58 -2.47 27.42
C LYS A 166 -8.52 -1.82 26.53
N LEU A 167 -8.13 -0.61 26.88
CA LEU A 167 -7.15 0.16 26.15
C LEU A 167 -5.77 -0.54 26.07
N ASP A 168 -5.34 -1.21 27.13
CA ASP A 168 -4.11 -2.00 27.18
C ASP A 168 -4.12 -3.13 26.14
N SER A 169 -5.21 -3.86 26.08
CA SER A 169 -5.37 -4.95 25.11
C SER A 169 -5.36 -4.42 23.67
N LEU A 170 -6.01 -3.28 23.42
CA LEU A 170 -6.00 -2.63 22.10
C LEU A 170 -4.57 -2.27 21.70
N PHE A 171 -3.79 -1.66 22.59
CA PHE A 171 -2.38 -1.31 22.34
C PHE A 171 -1.53 -2.54 22.03
N ILE A 172 -1.56 -3.52 22.90
CA ILE A 172 -0.76 -4.75 22.77
C ILE A 172 -1.09 -5.44 21.42
N THR A 173 -2.38 -5.62 21.15
CA THR A 173 -2.82 -6.28 19.92
C THR A 173 -2.40 -5.51 18.67
N HIS A 174 -2.57 -4.18 18.67
CA HIS A 174 -2.22 -3.34 17.55
C HIS A 174 -0.72 -3.40 17.24
N TYR A 175 0.14 -3.13 18.22
CA TYR A 175 1.59 -3.09 18.00
C TYR A 175 2.19 -4.48 17.74
N HIS A 176 1.57 -5.54 18.24
CA HIS A 176 1.90 -6.91 17.85
C HIS A 176 1.61 -7.13 16.34
N GLN A 177 0.42 -6.78 15.88
CA GLN A 177 0.06 -6.91 14.46
C GLN A 177 0.93 -6.05 13.54
N VAL A 178 1.26 -4.82 13.96
CA VAL A 178 2.18 -3.96 13.21
C VAL A 178 3.56 -4.59 13.13
N SER A 179 4.06 -5.11 14.25
CA SER A 179 5.37 -5.78 14.31
C SER A 179 5.44 -7.02 13.42
N GLU A 180 4.40 -7.84 13.42
CA GLU A 180 4.30 -9.00 12.52
C GLU A 180 4.34 -8.60 11.04
N ARG A 181 3.60 -7.56 10.67
CA ARG A 181 3.55 -7.09 9.26
C ARG A 181 4.86 -6.47 8.81
N ILE A 182 5.55 -5.74 9.68
CA ILE A 182 6.83 -5.07 9.38
C ILE A 182 8.01 -6.05 9.49
N GLY A 183 7.85 -7.13 10.29
CA GLY A 183 8.85 -8.16 10.47
C GLY A 183 9.89 -7.87 11.56
N PHE A 184 9.69 -6.82 12.37
CA PHE A 184 10.48 -6.54 13.57
C PHE A 184 9.65 -5.81 14.62
N LEU A 185 10.13 -5.80 15.87
CA LEU A 185 9.41 -5.20 17.00
C LEU A 185 9.20 -3.70 16.81
N ILE A 186 7.96 -3.29 16.67
CA ILE A 186 7.52 -1.89 16.69
C ILE A 186 6.97 -1.59 18.08
N LYS A 187 7.55 -0.60 18.75
CA LYS A 187 7.07 -0.11 20.04
C LYS A 187 6.12 1.08 19.84
N PRO A 188 5.13 1.28 20.74
CA PRO A 188 4.30 2.47 20.71
C PRO A 188 5.12 3.75 20.91
N ASP A 189 4.66 4.84 20.31
CA ASP A 189 5.23 6.16 20.53
C ASP A 189 5.06 6.59 21.99
N GLU A 190 6.13 7.10 22.62
CA GLU A 190 6.14 7.44 24.03
C GLU A 190 5.15 8.57 24.37
N ASN A 191 4.98 9.54 23.50
CA ASN A 191 4.03 10.64 23.71
C ASN A 191 2.59 10.12 23.65
N GLN A 192 2.31 9.16 22.75
CA GLN A 192 1.00 8.52 22.67
C GLN A 192 0.70 7.74 23.98
N VAL A 193 1.66 6.96 24.48
CA VAL A 193 1.51 6.21 25.72
C VAL A 193 1.30 7.14 26.90
N ASN A 194 2.12 8.19 27.03
CA ASN A 194 2.01 9.16 28.08
C ASN A 194 0.68 9.94 28.03
N GLY A 195 0.29 10.42 26.83
CA GLY A 195 -0.97 11.14 26.65
C GLY A 195 -2.19 10.32 27.07
N LEU A 196 -2.22 9.04 26.68
CA LEU A 196 -3.29 8.13 27.09
C LEU A 196 -3.22 7.80 28.60
N GLY A 197 -2.02 7.68 29.15
CA GLY A 197 -1.81 7.52 30.59
C GLY A 197 -2.42 8.66 31.39
N TYR A 198 -2.14 9.89 31.04
CA TYR A 198 -2.74 11.06 31.68
C TYR A 198 -4.26 11.12 31.52
N TYR A 199 -4.76 10.79 30.31
CA TYR A 199 -6.21 10.72 30.09
C TYR A 199 -6.88 9.70 31.01
N MET A 200 -6.37 8.46 31.10
CA MET A 200 -6.91 7.41 31.97
C MET A 200 -6.85 7.78 33.45
N MET A 201 -5.78 8.45 33.89
CA MET A 201 -5.68 8.99 35.24
C MET A 201 -6.77 10.04 35.52
N SER A 202 -7.03 10.94 34.58
CA SER A 202 -8.08 11.96 34.72
C SER A 202 -9.48 11.36 34.84
N GLN A 203 -9.71 10.21 34.19
CA GLN A 203 -10.96 9.45 34.29
C GLN A 203 -11.03 8.50 35.48
N LYS A 204 -10.04 8.51 36.40
CA LYS A 204 -9.90 7.60 37.54
C LYS A 204 -9.84 6.12 37.15
N GLN A 205 -9.40 5.81 35.93
CA GLN A 205 -9.23 4.44 35.42
C GLN A 205 -7.74 4.04 35.55
N PHE A 206 -7.39 3.26 36.57
CA PHE A 206 -5.98 2.94 36.94
C PHE A 206 -5.48 1.61 36.31
N ILE A 207 -5.55 1.41 35.00
CA ILE A 207 -5.20 0.10 34.39
C ILE A 207 -3.87 0.09 33.62
N LEU A 208 -3.09 1.18 33.57
CA LEU A 208 -1.90 1.30 32.71
C LEU A 208 -0.59 0.68 33.24
N THR A 209 -0.58 -0.03 34.34
CA THR A 209 0.64 -0.57 34.95
C THR A 209 1.34 -1.67 34.11
N ARG A 210 0.68 -2.31 33.16
CA ARG A 210 1.29 -3.38 32.32
C ARG A 210 2.06 -2.89 31.10
N ILE A 211 1.68 -1.77 30.50
CA ILE A 211 2.36 -1.25 29.28
C ILE A 211 3.77 -0.74 29.59
N CYS A 212 3.98 -0.20 30.79
CA CYS A 212 5.30 0.31 31.21
C CYS A 212 6.31 -0.78 31.59
N HIS A 213 5.87 -2.00 31.94
CA HIS A 213 6.75 -3.07 32.43
C HIS A 213 7.35 -3.99 31.34
N GLN A 214 6.94 -3.87 30.09
CA GLN A 214 7.62 -4.58 28.97
C GLN A 214 8.86 -3.84 28.43
N ARG A 215 9.46 -2.96 29.26
CA ARG A 215 10.68 -2.20 28.94
C ARG A 215 11.98 -2.91 29.36
N ALA A 216 11.94 -4.17 29.77
CA ALA A 216 13.16 -4.91 30.09
C ALA A 216 13.51 -5.94 29.02
#